data_c8546e65de54acbb6e926c259128731f
#
_entry.id   c8546e65de54acbb6e926c259128731f
#
_cell.length_a   1.000
_cell.length_b   1.000
_cell.length_c   1.000
_cell.angle_alpha   90.00
_cell.angle_beta   90.00
_cell.angle_gamma   90.00
#
_symmetry.space_group_name_H-M   'P 1'
#
loop_
_entity.id
_entity.type
_entity.pdbx_description
1 polymer ?
#
loop_
_entity_poly.entity_id
_entity_poly.type
_entity_poly.pdbx_seq_one_letter_code
_entity_poly.pdbx_strand_id
1 'polypeptide(L)'
;IGAAHGEAAADAGFITNATKVEFGLGEGVFVFNHTNNSDAGYQVDMLITGDDKDGKVIHDAGHTVFNAGNTYSGKTLVNDGLLTIASHTADGVTGMGSSEVTIANPGTLDILASTNSAGDYTLTNALKGDGLMRVQLSSSDKMFGFTHATGTEFAGVAQLKDSTFTLERDNTAALTHA
;
A
#
# COMPACT_ATOMS: atom_id res chain seq x y z
N ILE A 1 15.32 0.47 4.20
CA ILE A 1 15.14 0.62 5.63
C ILE A 1 15.23 -0.77 6.25
N GLY A 2 16.23 -0.97 7.12
CA GLY A 2 16.59 -2.30 7.61
C GLY A 2 17.53 -3.03 6.65
N ALA A 3 17.29 -4.32 6.41
CA ALA A 3 18.09 -5.15 5.52
C ALA A 3 17.75 -4.96 4.02
N ALA A 4 18.56 -5.56 3.16
CA ALA A 4 18.27 -5.64 1.73
C ALA A 4 17.10 -6.59 1.43
N HIS A 5 16.54 -6.49 0.25
CA HIS A 5 15.50 -7.41 -0.23
C HIS A 5 16.01 -8.86 -0.22
N GLY A 6 15.20 -9.77 0.33
CA GLY A 6 15.52 -11.19 0.42
C GLY A 6 16.49 -11.59 1.54
N GLU A 7 17.02 -10.63 2.30
CA GLU A 7 17.82 -10.90 3.49
C GLU A 7 16.97 -10.98 4.75
N ALA A 8 17.54 -11.47 5.84
CA ALA A 8 16.86 -11.45 7.15
C ALA A 8 16.62 -10.01 7.60
N ALA A 9 15.45 -9.73 8.15
CA ALA A 9 15.09 -8.40 8.63
C ALA A 9 16.08 -7.89 9.70
N ALA A 10 16.42 -6.61 9.64
CA ALA A 10 17.34 -5.94 10.57
C ALA A 10 16.68 -4.74 11.24
N ASP A 11 17.35 -4.16 12.22
CA ASP A 11 16.86 -2.96 12.88
C ASP A 11 16.64 -1.83 11.88
N ALA A 12 15.52 -1.13 12.03
CA ALA A 12 15.19 -0.02 11.15
C ALA A 12 16.20 1.13 11.34
N GLY A 13 16.84 1.51 10.24
CA GLY A 13 17.61 2.77 10.19
C GLY A 13 16.66 3.97 10.04
N PHE A 14 17.23 5.16 10.11
CA PHE A 14 16.48 6.41 9.97
C PHE A 14 16.92 7.18 8.72
N ILE A 15 15.95 7.69 7.98
CA ILE A 15 16.20 8.72 6.97
C ILE A 15 15.82 10.05 7.61
N THR A 16 16.84 10.86 7.94
CA THR A 16 16.63 12.16 8.57
C THR A 16 16.79 13.27 7.55
N ASN A 17 15.94 14.31 7.67
CA ASN A 17 16.00 15.51 6.84
C ASN A 17 15.69 15.31 5.33
N ALA A 18 15.30 14.13 4.90
CA ALA A 18 14.80 13.94 3.54
C ALA A 18 13.30 14.28 3.49
N THR A 19 12.92 15.15 2.57
CA THR A 19 11.51 15.49 2.31
C THR A 19 10.89 14.58 1.26
N LYS A 20 11.71 13.96 0.41
CA LYS A 20 11.27 13.01 -0.61
C LYS A 20 12.33 11.95 -0.93
N VAL A 21 11.84 10.84 -1.44
CA VAL A 21 12.60 9.84 -2.19
C VAL A 21 12.02 9.83 -3.60
N GLU A 22 12.89 9.93 -4.61
CA GLU A 22 12.48 10.00 -6.00
C GLU A 22 13.13 8.90 -6.82
N PHE A 23 12.31 8.09 -7.49
CA PHE A 23 12.81 7.14 -8.47
C PHE A 23 13.22 7.89 -9.74
N GLY A 24 14.52 7.83 -10.05
CA GLY A 24 15.07 8.30 -11.30
C GLY A 24 14.97 7.24 -12.40
N LEU A 25 15.65 7.46 -13.52
CA LEU A 25 15.68 6.50 -14.62
C LEU A 25 16.39 5.22 -14.19
N GLY A 26 15.78 4.07 -14.52
CA GLY A 26 16.30 2.74 -14.24
C GLY A 26 15.56 2.02 -13.11
N GLU A 27 15.98 0.80 -12.79
CA GLU A 27 15.33 -0.07 -11.81
C GLU A 27 15.66 0.34 -10.35
N GLY A 28 15.17 1.48 -9.91
CA GLY A 28 15.30 1.88 -8.50
C GLY A 28 14.46 0.99 -7.58
N VAL A 29 15.01 0.56 -6.45
CA VAL A 29 14.29 -0.25 -5.46
C VAL A 29 14.38 0.41 -4.09
N PHE A 30 13.22 0.66 -3.46
CA PHE A 30 13.14 1.12 -2.09
C PHE A 30 12.56 0.01 -1.21
N VAL A 31 13.39 -0.51 -0.30
CA VAL A 31 13.08 -1.70 0.50
C VAL A 31 12.80 -1.32 1.95
N PHE A 32 11.73 -1.88 2.51
CA PHE A 32 11.39 -1.90 3.92
C PHE A 32 11.48 -3.36 4.41
N ASN A 33 12.55 -3.69 5.11
CA ASN A 33 12.84 -5.03 5.63
C ASN A 33 13.42 -4.90 7.04
N HIS A 34 12.55 -4.64 8.02
CA HIS A 34 12.96 -4.28 9.36
C HIS A 34 12.20 -5.04 10.45
N THR A 35 12.78 -5.06 11.67
CA THR A 35 12.25 -5.77 12.81
C THR A 35 11.23 -4.98 13.65
N ASN A 36 10.94 -3.71 13.29
CA ASN A 36 9.95 -2.91 14.01
C ASN A 36 8.53 -3.40 13.74
N ASN A 37 7.94 -4.09 14.73
CA ASN A 37 6.56 -4.60 14.70
C ASN A 37 5.67 -3.91 15.76
N SER A 38 6.05 -2.71 16.22
CA SER A 38 5.22 -1.95 17.16
C SER A 38 3.88 -1.55 16.52
N ASP A 39 2.86 -1.31 17.34
CA ASP A 39 1.55 -0.85 16.86
C ASP A 39 1.64 0.47 16.09
N ALA A 40 2.58 1.35 16.46
CA ALA A 40 2.81 2.59 15.75
C ALA A 40 3.51 2.39 14.40
N GLY A 41 4.29 1.32 14.24
CA GLY A 41 5.08 1.04 13.05
C GLY A 41 6.26 2.00 12.83
N TYR A 42 6.97 1.79 11.73
CA TYR A 42 7.98 2.69 11.21
C TYR A 42 7.31 3.78 10.37
N GLN A 43 7.37 5.02 10.83
CA GLN A 43 6.67 6.15 10.18
C GLN A 43 7.47 6.68 8.99
N VAL A 44 6.83 6.75 7.83
CA VAL A 44 7.37 7.31 6.58
C VAL A 44 6.59 8.57 6.23
N ASP A 45 7.13 9.72 6.66
CA ASP A 45 6.50 11.04 6.43
C ASP A 45 6.98 11.69 5.13
N MET A 46 8.06 11.17 4.54
CA MET A 46 8.60 11.67 3.28
C MET A 46 7.78 11.19 2.09
N LEU A 47 7.68 12.04 1.07
CA LEU A 47 7.04 11.69 -0.18
C LEU A 47 7.90 10.70 -0.99
N ILE A 48 7.29 9.63 -1.47
CA ILE A 48 7.88 8.72 -2.45
C ILE A 48 7.29 9.08 -3.81
N THR A 49 8.14 9.44 -4.77
CA THR A 49 7.73 9.97 -6.09
C THR A 49 8.63 9.42 -7.19
N GLY A 50 8.34 9.78 -8.44
CA GLY A 50 9.11 9.42 -9.63
C GLY A 50 8.25 8.76 -10.70
N ASP A 51 8.55 9.08 -11.96
CA ASP A 51 7.76 8.64 -13.12
C ASP A 51 8.28 7.32 -13.72
N ASP A 52 9.35 6.75 -13.15
CA ASP A 52 9.90 5.49 -13.62
C ASP A 52 9.01 4.32 -13.23
N LYS A 53 8.47 3.64 -14.24
CA LYS A 53 7.60 2.47 -14.06
C LYS A 53 8.36 1.21 -13.63
N ASP A 54 9.68 1.21 -13.76
CA ASP A 54 10.55 0.09 -13.36
C ASP A 54 10.97 0.22 -11.88
N GLY A 55 10.78 1.40 -11.28
CA GLY A 55 10.96 1.61 -9.84
C GLY A 55 10.04 0.71 -9.01
N LYS A 56 10.48 0.29 -7.83
CA LYS A 56 9.72 -0.60 -6.95
C LYS A 56 9.82 -0.17 -5.49
N VAL A 57 8.68 -0.23 -4.81
CA VAL A 57 8.62 -0.25 -3.36
C VAL A 57 8.40 -1.69 -2.92
N ILE A 58 9.29 -2.23 -2.08
CA ILE A 58 9.21 -3.59 -1.57
C ILE A 58 9.12 -3.54 -0.04
N HIS A 59 8.11 -4.21 0.51
CA HIS A 59 7.93 -4.40 1.94
C HIS A 59 8.10 -5.89 2.26
N ASP A 60 9.22 -6.24 2.89
CA ASP A 60 9.60 -7.62 3.18
C ASP A 60 9.34 -8.03 4.63
N ALA A 61 9.36 -7.07 5.56
CA ALA A 61 9.11 -7.37 6.98
C ALA A 61 8.88 -6.09 7.80
N GLY A 62 8.30 -6.28 8.98
CA GLY A 62 8.03 -5.22 9.95
C GLY A 62 6.64 -4.60 9.77
N HIS A 63 6.41 -3.51 10.47
CA HIS A 63 5.24 -2.66 10.31
C HIS A 63 5.68 -1.29 9.81
N THR A 64 5.35 -0.93 8.58
CA THR A 64 5.64 0.38 7.97
C THR A 64 4.35 1.16 7.76
N VAL A 65 4.37 2.45 8.05
CA VAL A 65 3.23 3.36 7.86
C VAL A 65 3.59 4.47 6.88
N PHE A 66 2.89 4.54 5.75
CA PHE A 66 3.02 5.63 4.78
C PHE A 66 2.06 6.76 5.13
N ASN A 67 2.62 7.91 5.54
CA ASN A 67 1.85 9.11 5.92
C ASN A 67 1.76 10.15 4.81
N ALA A 68 2.54 10.01 3.74
CA ALA A 68 2.52 10.94 2.60
C ALA A 68 1.68 10.38 1.44
N GLY A 69 1.08 11.26 0.66
CA GLY A 69 0.37 10.91 -0.57
C GLY A 69 1.36 10.60 -1.69
N ASN A 70 1.91 9.39 -1.69
CA ASN A 70 2.96 8.97 -2.61
C ASN A 70 2.46 8.89 -4.06
N THR A 71 3.30 9.31 -5.00
CA THR A 71 2.94 9.49 -6.42
C THR A 71 3.89 8.76 -7.38
N TYR A 72 4.71 7.84 -6.89
CA TYR A 72 5.59 7.05 -7.77
C TYR A 72 4.79 6.20 -8.78
N SER A 73 5.36 6.01 -9.96
CA SER A 73 4.72 5.23 -11.04
C SER A 73 5.04 3.73 -11.00
N GLY A 74 5.98 3.32 -10.17
CA GLY A 74 6.43 1.94 -10.06
C GLY A 74 5.48 1.04 -9.23
N LYS A 75 5.88 -0.21 -9.08
CA LYS A 75 5.09 -1.23 -8.39
C LYS A 75 5.30 -1.19 -6.87
N THR A 76 4.27 -1.67 -6.15
CA THR A 76 4.35 -1.95 -4.71
C THR A 76 4.23 -3.45 -4.47
N LEU A 77 5.19 -4.05 -3.77
CA LEU A 77 5.18 -5.45 -3.37
C LEU A 77 5.15 -5.54 -1.84
N VAL A 78 4.16 -6.23 -1.30
CA VAL A 78 4.04 -6.53 0.14
C VAL A 78 4.23 -8.03 0.29
N ASN A 79 5.44 -8.46 0.61
CA ASN A 79 5.81 -9.88 0.68
C ASN A 79 5.55 -10.47 2.06
N ASP A 80 5.78 -9.68 3.13
CA ASP A 80 5.55 -10.10 4.51
C ASP A 80 5.34 -8.86 5.39
N GLY A 81 4.92 -9.07 6.64
CA GLY A 81 4.67 -7.99 7.61
C GLY A 81 3.44 -7.16 7.30
N LEU A 82 3.44 -5.91 7.72
CA LEU A 82 2.31 -5.00 7.65
C LEU A 82 2.71 -3.67 7.00
N LEU A 83 2.18 -3.40 5.81
CA LEU A 83 2.25 -2.07 5.20
C LEU A 83 0.93 -1.34 5.43
N THR A 84 0.96 -0.23 6.17
CA THR A 84 -0.20 0.63 6.42
C THR A 84 -0.13 1.87 5.54
N ILE A 85 -1.20 2.14 4.82
CA ILE A 85 -1.40 3.38 4.06
C ILE A 85 -2.32 4.28 4.86
N ALA A 86 -1.75 5.26 5.55
CA ALA A 86 -2.48 6.23 6.37
C ALA A 86 -2.78 7.53 5.62
N SER A 87 -2.23 7.68 4.43
CA SER A 87 -2.43 8.86 3.58
C SER A 87 -3.29 8.57 2.37
N HIS A 88 -3.93 9.61 1.87
CA HIS A 88 -4.69 9.62 0.63
C HIS A 88 -4.54 10.99 -0.02
N THR A 89 -4.77 11.06 -1.33
CA THR A 89 -4.91 12.33 -2.03
C THR A 89 -6.26 12.98 -1.71
N ALA A 90 -6.41 14.26 -2.02
CA ALA A 90 -7.69 14.97 -1.85
C ALA A 90 -8.85 14.31 -2.62
N ASP A 91 -8.55 13.56 -3.67
CA ASP A 91 -9.52 12.81 -4.48
C ASP A 91 -9.80 11.40 -3.95
N GLY A 92 -9.32 11.06 -2.74
CA GLY A 92 -9.52 9.75 -2.10
C GLY A 92 -8.71 8.62 -2.73
N VAL A 93 -7.64 8.92 -3.46
CA VAL A 93 -6.74 7.90 -4.03
C VAL A 93 -5.65 7.54 -3.03
N THR A 94 -5.29 6.26 -2.99
CA THR A 94 -4.28 5.75 -2.06
C THR A 94 -2.90 6.37 -2.27
N GLY A 95 -2.16 6.57 -1.19
CA GLY A 95 -0.77 7.02 -1.24
C GLY A 95 0.23 5.91 -1.57
N MET A 96 -0.09 4.99 -2.50
CA MET A 96 0.75 3.86 -2.89
C MET A 96 1.34 3.98 -4.30
N GLY A 97 1.30 5.16 -4.89
CA GLY A 97 1.66 5.30 -6.30
C GLY A 97 0.52 4.85 -7.24
N SER A 98 0.81 4.75 -8.53
CA SER A 98 -0.23 4.59 -9.57
C SER A 98 -0.23 3.23 -10.26
N SER A 99 0.71 2.33 -9.95
CA SER A 99 0.90 1.06 -10.66
C SER A 99 0.29 -0.13 -9.92
N GLU A 100 0.75 -1.32 -10.24
CA GLU A 100 0.33 -2.59 -9.65
C GLU A 100 0.74 -2.70 -8.16
N VAL A 101 -0.14 -3.25 -7.36
CA VAL A 101 0.12 -3.65 -5.97
C VAL A 101 -0.02 -5.17 -5.86
N THR A 102 1.03 -5.83 -5.42
CA THR A 102 1.03 -7.27 -5.15
C THR A 102 1.13 -7.50 -3.65
N ILE A 103 0.19 -8.27 -3.08
CA ILE A 103 0.20 -8.68 -1.68
C ILE A 103 0.37 -10.20 -1.66
N ALA A 104 1.56 -10.66 -1.31
CA ALA A 104 1.83 -12.09 -1.16
C ALA A 104 1.51 -12.55 0.26
N ASN A 105 1.06 -13.78 0.44
CA ASN A 105 0.90 -14.39 1.76
C ASN A 105 2.30 -14.69 2.36
N PRO A 106 2.63 -14.26 3.62
CA PRO A 106 1.71 -13.76 4.65
C PRO A 106 1.57 -12.23 4.74
N GLY A 107 2.02 -11.46 3.77
CA GLY A 107 1.98 -10.00 3.81
C GLY A 107 0.56 -9.43 3.96
N THR A 108 0.49 -8.28 4.62
CA THR A 108 -0.74 -7.54 4.88
C THR A 108 -0.62 -6.10 4.39
N LEU A 109 -1.59 -5.68 3.59
CA LEU A 109 -1.80 -4.28 3.24
C LEU A 109 -2.97 -3.73 4.06
N ASP A 110 -2.73 -2.69 4.83
CA ASP A 110 -3.75 -2.00 5.64
C ASP A 110 -4.03 -0.62 5.06
N ILE A 111 -5.26 -0.39 4.62
CA ILE A 111 -5.71 0.91 4.12
C ILE A 111 -6.48 1.59 5.24
N LEU A 112 -5.81 2.51 5.92
CA LEU A 112 -6.31 3.21 7.08
C LEU A 112 -6.73 4.63 6.72
N ALA A 113 -7.95 4.78 6.25
CA ALA A 113 -8.52 6.08 5.91
C ALA A 113 -9.33 6.69 7.07
N SER A 114 -9.15 6.21 8.30
CA SER A 114 -9.90 6.64 9.49
C SER A 114 -9.69 8.10 9.86
N THR A 115 -8.59 8.71 9.43
CA THR A 115 -8.30 10.13 9.66
C THR A 115 -8.77 11.03 8.50
N ASN A 116 -9.26 10.43 7.43
CA ASN A 116 -9.76 11.20 6.29
C ASN A 116 -11.19 11.68 6.52
N SER A 117 -11.34 12.99 6.59
CA SER A 117 -12.65 13.64 6.61
C SER A 117 -13.30 13.77 5.22
N ALA A 118 -12.60 13.40 4.15
CA ALA A 118 -12.99 13.77 2.78
C ALA A 118 -14.03 12.85 2.12
N GLY A 119 -14.41 11.73 2.72
CA GLY A 119 -15.49 10.94 2.15
C GLY A 119 -15.10 9.53 1.71
N ASP A 120 -15.61 9.10 0.57
CA ASP A 120 -15.38 7.77 0.02
C ASP A 120 -13.92 7.61 -0.44
N TYR A 121 -13.44 6.38 -0.42
CA TYR A 121 -12.07 6.04 -0.74
C TYR A 121 -12.02 5.06 -1.90
N THR A 122 -11.13 5.28 -2.86
CA THR A 122 -11.03 4.42 -4.04
C THR A 122 -9.62 3.89 -4.23
N LEU A 123 -9.48 2.56 -4.36
CA LEU A 123 -8.26 1.92 -4.80
C LEU A 123 -8.28 1.80 -6.32
N THR A 124 -7.36 2.48 -6.98
CA THR A 124 -7.25 2.51 -8.45
C THR A 124 -6.14 1.60 -8.99
N ASN A 125 -5.35 1.01 -8.11
CA ASN A 125 -4.24 0.14 -8.47
C ASN A 125 -4.72 -1.23 -8.97
N ALA A 126 -4.02 -1.81 -9.93
CA ALA A 126 -4.17 -3.23 -10.23
C ALA A 126 -3.70 -4.05 -9.03
N LEU A 127 -4.58 -4.87 -8.46
CA LEU A 127 -4.29 -5.64 -7.25
C LEU A 127 -4.04 -7.11 -7.61
N LYS A 128 -2.97 -7.69 -7.06
CA LYS A 128 -2.57 -9.07 -7.26
C LYS A 128 -2.16 -9.75 -5.95
N GLY A 129 -2.00 -11.07 -6.02
CA GLY A 129 -1.49 -11.90 -4.93
C GLY A 129 -2.59 -12.55 -4.10
N ASP A 130 -2.17 -13.19 -3.02
CA ASP A 130 -3.00 -14.06 -2.17
C ASP A 130 -2.89 -13.72 -0.67
N GLY A 131 -2.33 -12.55 -0.36
CA GLY A 131 -2.19 -12.04 1.00
C GLY A 131 -3.46 -11.42 1.56
N LEU A 132 -3.32 -10.60 2.58
CA LEU A 132 -4.43 -9.95 3.27
C LEU A 132 -4.49 -8.45 2.94
N MET A 133 -5.63 -7.99 2.45
CA MET A 133 -5.95 -6.56 2.38
C MET A 133 -6.97 -6.23 3.47
N ARG A 134 -6.67 -5.26 4.34
CA ARG A 134 -7.62 -4.71 5.30
C ARG A 134 -7.97 -3.29 4.93
N VAL A 135 -9.23 -2.92 5.10
CA VAL A 135 -9.70 -1.55 4.86
C VAL A 135 -10.48 -1.08 6.09
N GLN A 136 -10.08 0.06 6.62
CA GLN A 136 -10.81 0.76 7.67
C GLN A 136 -11.02 2.22 7.29
N LEU A 137 -12.27 2.61 7.11
CA LEU A 137 -12.66 3.99 6.82
C LEU A 137 -12.99 4.74 8.12
N SER A 138 -13.29 6.03 8.01
CA SER A 138 -13.59 6.88 9.16
C SER A 138 -14.94 6.55 9.83
N SER A 139 -15.85 5.96 9.09
CA SER A 139 -17.19 5.55 9.56
C SER A 139 -17.84 4.56 8.61
N SER A 140 -18.87 3.86 9.07
CA SER A 140 -19.60 2.85 8.30
C SER A 140 -20.45 3.40 7.15
N ASP A 141 -20.69 4.71 7.12
CA ASP A 141 -21.39 5.40 6.02
C ASP A 141 -20.46 5.77 4.85
N LYS A 142 -19.16 5.56 5.00
CA LYS A 142 -18.17 5.76 3.94
C LYS A 142 -18.04 4.52 3.07
N MET A 143 -17.79 4.73 1.79
CA MET A 143 -17.64 3.67 0.81
C MET A 143 -16.19 3.48 0.41
N PHE A 144 -15.78 2.22 0.31
CA PHE A 144 -14.54 1.84 -0.34
C PHE A 144 -14.86 1.36 -1.76
N GLY A 145 -14.41 2.12 -2.74
CA GLY A 145 -14.53 1.78 -4.15
C GLY A 145 -13.35 0.95 -4.61
N PHE A 146 -13.63 -0.07 -5.39
CA PHE A 146 -12.63 -0.89 -6.06
C PHE A 146 -12.77 -0.65 -7.57
N THR A 147 -11.85 0.11 -8.15
CA THR A 147 -11.86 0.34 -9.59
C THR A 147 -11.19 -0.83 -10.29
N HIS A 148 -11.85 -1.42 -11.27
CA HIS A 148 -11.23 -2.47 -12.08
C HIS A 148 -10.06 -1.90 -12.88
N ALA A 149 -8.86 -2.11 -12.38
CA ALA A 149 -7.65 -1.87 -13.15
C ALA A 149 -7.31 -3.11 -13.97
N THR A 150 -6.96 -2.93 -15.22
CA THR A 150 -6.51 -4.02 -16.09
C THR A 150 -5.36 -4.79 -15.42
N GLY A 151 -5.48 -6.10 -15.33
CA GLY A 151 -4.47 -6.96 -14.69
C GLY A 151 -4.69 -7.21 -13.20
N THR A 152 -5.85 -6.82 -12.65
CA THR A 152 -6.23 -7.22 -11.30
C THR A 152 -6.48 -8.73 -11.25
N GLU A 153 -5.73 -9.42 -10.37
CA GLU A 153 -5.78 -10.87 -10.16
C GLU A 153 -5.56 -11.15 -8.67
N PHE A 154 -6.47 -10.69 -7.81
CA PHE A 154 -6.35 -10.86 -6.36
C PHE A 154 -7.10 -12.11 -5.91
N ALA A 155 -6.37 -13.05 -5.33
CA ALA A 155 -6.89 -14.30 -4.78
C ALA A 155 -6.82 -14.36 -3.24
N GLY A 156 -6.46 -13.24 -2.60
CA GLY A 156 -6.33 -13.12 -1.16
C GLY A 156 -7.64 -12.78 -0.45
N VAL A 157 -7.52 -12.35 0.79
CA VAL A 157 -8.66 -11.98 1.64
C VAL A 157 -8.77 -10.45 1.72
N ALA A 158 -9.98 -9.92 1.48
CA ALA A 158 -10.31 -8.53 1.76
C ALA A 158 -11.16 -8.45 3.04
N GLN A 159 -10.64 -7.78 4.07
CA GLN A 159 -11.35 -7.51 5.33
C GLN A 159 -11.78 -6.04 5.38
N LEU A 160 -13.05 -5.82 5.69
CA LEU A 160 -13.63 -4.49 5.83
C LEU A 160 -13.98 -4.24 7.29
N LYS A 161 -13.55 -3.12 7.81
CA LYS A 161 -13.90 -2.65 9.15
C LYS A 161 -14.43 -1.22 9.05
N ASP A 162 -15.59 -0.98 9.65
CA ASP A 162 -16.23 0.34 9.68
C ASP A 162 -16.32 0.98 8.27
N SER A 163 -16.69 0.18 7.28
CA SER A 163 -16.77 0.62 5.89
C SER A 163 -17.82 -0.15 5.10
N THR A 164 -18.40 0.52 4.13
CA THR A 164 -19.26 -0.11 3.11
C THR A 164 -18.42 -0.37 1.86
N PHE A 165 -18.52 -1.57 1.32
CA PHE A 165 -17.79 -1.97 0.14
C PHE A 165 -18.67 -1.87 -1.10
N THR A 166 -18.19 -1.20 -2.12
CA THR A 166 -18.86 -1.13 -3.42
C THR A 166 -18.00 -1.78 -4.48
N LEU A 167 -18.55 -2.81 -5.12
CA LEU A 167 -17.97 -3.38 -6.34
C LEU A 167 -18.61 -2.69 -7.53
N GLU A 168 -17.78 -2.08 -8.37
CA GLU A 168 -18.24 -1.66 -9.68
C GLU A 168 -18.58 -2.88 -10.55
N ARG A 169 -19.47 -2.69 -11.50
CA ARG A 169 -20.06 -3.77 -12.31
C ARG A 169 -19.01 -4.68 -12.98
N ASP A 170 -17.85 -4.15 -13.32
CA ASP A 170 -16.79 -4.88 -14.02
C ASP A 170 -15.74 -5.50 -13.10
N ASN A 171 -15.91 -5.34 -11.78
CA ASN A 171 -14.97 -5.86 -10.76
C ASN A 171 -15.32 -7.29 -10.30
N THR A 172 -16.37 -7.88 -10.81
CA THR A 172 -16.82 -9.23 -10.40
C THR A 172 -15.77 -10.31 -10.65
N ALA A 173 -14.88 -10.12 -11.60
CA ALA A 173 -13.76 -11.04 -11.86
C ALA A 173 -12.60 -10.88 -10.86
N ALA A 174 -12.44 -9.71 -10.25
CA ALA A 174 -11.32 -9.40 -9.37
C ALA A 174 -11.43 -10.06 -7.98
N LEU A 175 -12.65 -10.39 -7.56
CA LEU A 175 -12.94 -10.95 -6.23
C LEU A 175 -13.64 -12.33 -6.29
N THR A 176 -13.57 -13.03 -7.40
CA THR A 176 -14.23 -14.35 -7.55
C THR A 176 -13.65 -15.44 -6.64
N HIS A 177 -12.57 -15.16 -5.92
CA HIS A 177 -11.90 -16.09 -5.00
C HIS A 177 -11.71 -15.52 -3.58
N ALA A 178 -12.31 -14.38 -3.26
CA ALA A 178 -12.25 -13.79 -1.92
C ALA A 178 -13.31 -14.37 -0.98
#